data_b50f300e6c36061d3204725c7581db0a
#
_entry.id   b50f300e6c36061d3204725c7581db0a
#
_cell.length_a   1.000
_cell.length_b   1.000
_cell.length_c   1.000
_cell.angle_alpha   90.00
_cell.angle_beta   90.00
_cell.angle_gamma   90.00
#
_symmetry.space_group_name_H-M   'P 1'
#
loop_
_entity.id
_entity.type
_entity.pdbx_description
1 polymer ?
#
loop_
_entity_poly.entity_id
_entity_poly.type
_entity_poly.pdbx_seq_one_letter_code
_entity_poly.pdbx_strand_id
1 'polypeptide(L)'
;MKSSHKISIGVCDPGSVNGDFAFRMVQLAQSRGSRLGPFVRIKGSGLLSKLRNRVVKAFLDSTTSDWLLLIDTDEQLTVQAFDQLINTAHDKERPVVSGLVFAAFNADQNLYPQPVPAIFQDAPEGFLPLNKYDRNSIFEIEACGTGCLLIHRSVLEKMREMADPHQGTDWCWFWDGPLNGIWISEDLLFSRRVRQLGFPIYVNTAAVLPHQKTYWLDEKHHIDWQLNENS
;
A
#
# COMPACT_ATOMS: atom_id res chain seq x y z
N MET A 1 -0.36 -14.81 13.93
CA MET A 1 -1.77 -14.95 13.48
C MET A 1 -2.25 -16.39 13.67
N LYS A 2 -3.47 -16.61 14.18
CA LYS A 2 -4.06 -17.96 14.28
C LYS A 2 -4.29 -18.51 12.85
N SER A 3 -4.18 -19.83 12.67
CA SER A 3 -4.26 -20.48 11.34
C SER A 3 -5.62 -20.34 10.64
N SER A 4 -6.66 -19.92 11.37
CA SER A 4 -8.03 -19.77 10.86
C SER A 4 -8.33 -18.41 10.21
N HIS A 5 -7.49 -17.39 10.42
CA HIS A 5 -7.74 -16.06 9.87
C HIS A 5 -7.56 -16.03 8.35
N LYS A 6 -8.59 -15.52 7.66
CA LYS A 6 -8.57 -15.34 6.21
C LYS A 6 -8.17 -13.93 5.81
N ILE A 7 -7.49 -13.84 4.68
CA ILE A 7 -7.01 -12.59 4.10
C ILE A 7 -7.65 -12.43 2.73
N SER A 8 -8.51 -11.43 2.58
CA SER A 8 -8.98 -11.00 1.26
C SER A 8 -7.92 -10.13 0.59
N ILE A 9 -7.70 -10.37 -0.69
CA ILE A 9 -6.82 -9.52 -1.51
C ILE A 9 -7.69 -8.46 -2.18
N GLY A 10 -7.38 -7.19 -1.93
CA GLY A 10 -8.06 -6.02 -2.50
C GLY A 10 -7.24 -5.38 -3.61
N VAL A 11 -7.81 -5.26 -4.80
CA VAL A 11 -7.13 -4.77 -6.00
C VAL A 11 -7.95 -3.68 -6.69
N CYS A 12 -7.31 -2.54 -6.93
CA CYS A 12 -7.79 -1.50 -7.84
C CYS A 12 -7.27 -1.83 -9.25
N ASP A 13 -8.16 -2.29 -10.15
CA ASP A 13 -7.78 -2.74 -11.48
C ASP A 13 -8.02 -1.66 -12.53
N PRO A 14 -6.97 -1.12 -13.17
CA PRO A 14 -7.09 -0.10 -14.22
C PRO A 14 -7.62 -0.66 -15.56
N GLY A 15 -7.79 -1.98 -15.67
CA GLY A 15 -8.27 -2.66 -16.89
C GLY A 15 -7.22 -3.53 -17.58
N SER A 16 -5.95 -3.25 -17.34
CA SER A 16 -4.81 -4.12 -17.69
C SER A 16 -3.89 -4.22 -16.49
N VAL A 17 -3.30 -5.37 -16.27
CA VAL A 17 -2.34 -5.61 -15.18
C VAL A 17 -1.04 -6.14 -15.76
N ASN A 18 0.05 -5.91 -15.05
CA ASN A 18 1.34 -6.48 -15.40
C ASN A 18 1.31 -8.01 -15.34
N GLY A 19 1.98 -8.68 -16.30
CA GLY A 19 2.08 -10.14 -16.32
C GLY A 19 2.73 -10.72 -15.08
N ASP A 20 3.77 -10.05 -14.54
CA ASP A 20 4.43 -10.48 -13.28
C ASP A 20 3.48 -10.37 -12.09
N PHE A 21 2.71 -9.30 -11.98
CA PHE A 21 1.66 -9.20 -10.95
C PHE A 21 0.69 -10.38 -11.04
N ALA A 22 0.14 -10.66 -12.22
CA ALA A 22 -0.80 -11.76 -12.42
C ALA A 22 -0.17 -13.11 -12.05
N PHE A 23 1.08 -13.36 -12.46
CA PHE A 23 1.81 -14.58 -12.15
C PHE A 23 2.05 -14.72 -10.63
N ARG A 24 2.43 -13.63 -9.93
CA ARG A 24 2.60 -13.63 -8.46
C ARG A 24 1.29 -13.94 -7.74
N MET A 25 0.15 -13.44 -8.22
CA MET A 25 -1.15 -13.78 -7.64
C MET A 25 -1.49 -15.27 -7.82
N VAL A 26 -1.18 -15.87 -8.97
CA VAL A 26 -1.33 -17.32 -9.18
C VAL A 26 -0.42 -18.12 -8.25
N GLN A 27 0.86 -17.77 -8.13
CA GLN A 27 1.79 -18.42 -7.19
C GLN A 27 1.31 -18.35 -5.74
N LEU A 28 0.82 -17.18 -5.34
CA LEU A 28 0.26 -16.97 -3.99
C LEU A 28 -0.96 -17.86 -3.75
N ALA A 29 -1.88 -17.90 -4.70
CA ALA A 29 -3.08 -18.74 -4.62
C ALA A 29 -2.74 -20.23 -4.51
N GLN A 30 -1.76 -20.70 -5.29
CA GLN A 30 -1.30 -22.10 -5.25
C GLN A 30 -0.58 -22.45 -3.92
N SER A 31 0.23 -21.52 -3.40
CA SER A 31 1.08 -21.77 -2.23
C SER A 31 0.38 -21.48 -0.91
N ARG A 32 -0.56 -20.53 -0.86
CA ARG A 32 -1.20 -20.02 0.37
C ARG A 32 -2.73 -19.94 0.29
N GLY A 33 -3.34 -20.65 -0.65
CA GLY A 33 -4.81 -20.66 -0.87
C GLY A 33 -5.62 -20.91 0.40
N SER A 34 -5.13 -21.76 1.31
CA SER A 34 -5.80 -22.01 2.61
C SER A 34 -5.86 -20.76 3.52
N ARG A 35 -4.99 -19.77 3.31
CA ARG A 35 -4.97 -18.49 4.03
C ARG A 35 -5.78 -17.41 3.33
N LEU A 36 -6.06 -17.57 2.05
CA LEU A 36 -6.77 -16.57 1.26
C LEU A 36 -8.29 -16.67 1.45
N GLY A 37 -8.92 -15.53 1.58
CA GLY A 37 -10.34 -15.29 1.43
C GLY A 37 -10.69 -14.86 0.01
N PRO A 38 -11.88 -14.29 -0.19
CA PRO A 38 -12.30 -13.77 -1.48
C PRO A 38 -11.34 -12.68 -2.04
N PHE A 39 -11.17 -12.70 -3.36
CA PHE A 39 -10.48 -11.64 -4.08
C PHE A 39 -11.46 -10.49 -4.34
N VAL A 40 -11.16 -9.30 -3.87
CA VAL A 40 -11.97 -8.09 -4.04
C VAL A 40 -11.34 -7.23 -5.12
N ARG A 41 -11.80 -7.41 -6.36
CA ARG A 41 -11.31 -6.68 -7.53
C ARG A 41 -12.30 -5.60 -7.93
N ILE A 42 -11.89 -4.35 -7.91
CA ILE A 42 -12.68 -3.22 -8.40
C ILE A 42 -12.03 -2.67 -9.68
N LYS A 43 -12.68 -2.92 -10.81
CA LYS A 43 -12.25 -2.38 -12.10
C LYS A 43 -12.76 -0.96 -12.29
N GLY A 44 -11.89 -0.07 -12.77
CA GLY A 44 -12.26 1.30 -13.10
C GLY A 44 -11.06 2.17 -13.46
N SER A 45 -11.36 3.24 -14.17
CA SER A 45 -10.45 4.37 -14.40
C SER A 45 -10.95 5.56 -13.57
N GLY A 46 -10.05 6.31 -12.99
CA GLY A 46 -10.41 7.50 -12.21
C GLY A 46 -9.58 7.65 -10.95
N LEU A 47 -10.09 8.40 -9.98
CA LEU A 47 -9.39 8.66 -8.72
C LEU A 47 -9.16 7.36 -7.95
N LEU A 48 -7.91 7.10 -7.58
CA LEU A 48 -7.49 5.91 -6.85
C LEU A 48 -8.19 5.82 -5.48
N SER A 49 -8.34 6.95 -4.80
CA SER A 49 -9.12 7.06 -3.55
C SER A 49 -10.53 6.48 -3.68
N LYS A 50 -11.23 6.79 -4.78
CA LYS A 50 -12.57 6.27 -5.05
C LYS A 50 -12.57 4.74 -5.25
N LEU A 51 -11.59 4.21 -5.96
CA LEU A 51 -11.48 2.76 -6.18
C LEU A 51 -11.14 2.04 -4.88
N ARG A 52 -10.20 2.55 -4.08
CA ARG A 52 -9.84 1.99 -2.76
C ARG A 52 -11.05 1.99 -1.81
N ASN A 53 -11.84 3.06 -1.77
CA ASN A 53 -13.08 3.10 -0.99
C ASN A 53 -14.06 1.99 -1.40
N ARG A 54 -14.22 1.73 -2.69
CA ARG A 54 -15.06 0.64 -3.20
C ARG A 54 -14.51 -0.75 -2.83
N VAL A 55 -13.19 -0.93 -2.85
CA VAL A 55 -12.55 -2.17 -2.40
C VAL A 55 -12.85 -2.40 -0.91
N VAL A 56 -12.61 -1.40 -0.06
CA VAL A 56 -12.87 -1.52 1.39
C VAL A 56 -14.35 -1.78 1.65
N LYS A 57 -15.24 -1.04 0.99
CA LYS A 57 -16.70 -1.27 1.13
C LYS A 57 -17.08 -2.69 0.74
N ALA A 58 -16.62 -3.18 -0.40
CA ALA A 58 -16.92 -4.54 -0.85
C ALA A 58 -16.32 -5.59 0.09
N PHE A 59 -15.12 -5.37 0.62
CA PHE A 59 -14.52 -6.24 1.62
C PHE A 59 -15.39 -6.34 2.87
N LEU A 60 -15.83 -5.21 3.43
CA LEU A 60 -16.62 -5.19 4.66
C LEU A 60 -18.03 -5.78 4.45
N ASP A 61 -18.68 -5.47 3.33
CA ASP A 61 -20.07 -5.84 3.08
C ASP A 61 -20.24 -7.27 2.53
N SER A 62 -19.23 -7.80 1.82
CA SER A 62 -19.38 -9.03 1.04
C SER A 62 -18.40 -10.15 1.43
N THR A 63 -17.55 -9.94 2.44
CA THR A 63 -16.62 -10.98 2.91
C THR A 63 -16.70 -11.15 4.42
N THR A 64 -16.23 -12.30 4.89
CA THR A 64 -16.05 -12.60 6.33
C THR A 64 -14.57 -12.69 6.72
N SER A 65 -13.66 -12.27 5.85
CA SER A 65 -12.22 -12.31 6.13
C SER A 65 -11.85 -11.33 7.23
N ASP A 66 -10.90 -11.69 8.08
CA ASP A 66 -10.43 -10.87 9.17
C ASP A 66 -9.49 -9.74 8.68
N TRP A 67 -8.83 -9.99 7.54
CA TRP A 67 -7.81 -9.09 7.02
C TRP A 67 -8.08 -8.73 5.56
N LEU A 68 -7.79 -7.48 5.21
CA LEU A 68 -7.70 -6.99 3.84
C LEU A 68 -6.24 -6.67 3.53
N LEU A 69 -5.70 -7.31 2.50
CA LEU A 69 -4.43 -6.91 1.89
C LEU A 69 -4.73 -6.08 0.64
N LEU A 70 -4.53 -4.77 0.72
CA LEU A 70 -4.49 -3.91 -0.46
C LEU A 70 -3.16 -4.12 -1.18
N ILE A 71 -3.22 -4.30 -2.49
CA ILE A 71 -2.05 -4.45 -3.36
C ILE A 71 -2.27 -3.73 -4.68
N ASP A 72 -1.34 -2.89 -5.08
CA ASP A 72 -1.38 -2.22 -6.38
C ASP A 72 -0.90 -3.17 -7.49
N THR A 73 -1.42 -3.00 -8.70
CA THR A 73 -1.22 -3.95 -9.82
C THR A 73 0.13 -3.83 -10.51
N ASP A 74 0.96 -2.89 -10.09
CA ASP A 74 2.34 -2.68 -10.50
C ASP A 74 3.36 -3.08 -9.42
N GLU A 75 2.90 -3.76 -8.35
CA GLU A 75 3.73 -4.31 -7.28
C GLU A 75 3.95 -5.82 -7.44
N GLN A 76 5.13 -6.31 -7.07
CA GLN A 76 5.45 -7.74 -7.09
C GLN A 76 5.38 -8.35 -5.69
N LEU A 77 4.21 -8.84 -5.29
CA LEU A 77 4.04 -9.55 -4.03
C LEU A 77 4.53 -10.99 -4.15
N THR A 78 5.70 -11.28 -3.62
CA THR A 78 6.20 -12.66 -3.51
C THR A 78 5.52 -13.42 -2.38
N VAL A 79 5.52 -14.77 -2.44
CA VAL A 79 5.03 -15.62 -1.35
C VAL A 79 5.79 -15.33 -0.05
N GLN A 80 7.09 -15.07 -0.13
CA GLN A 80 7.92 -14.72 1.03
C GLN A 80 7.49 -13.39 1.64
N ALA A 81 7.28 -12.33 0.84
CA ALA A 81 6.83 -11.04 1.34
C ALA A 81 5.43 -11.15 1.99
N PHE A 82 4.52 -11.93 1.39
CA PHE A 82 3.22 -12.23 1.98
C PHE A 82 3.37 -12.93 3.35
N ASP A 83 4.23 -13.95 3.46
CA ASP A 83 4.48 -14.65 4.73
C ASP A 83 5.06 -13.69 5.79
N GLN A 84 5.95 -12.78 5.41
CA GLN A 84 6.50 -11.76 6.31
C GLN A 84 5.40 -10.82 6.84
N LEU A 85 4.49 -10.36 5.99
CA LEU A 85 3.36 -9.52 6.41
C LEU A 85 2.46 -10.23 7.40
N ILE A 86 2.01 -11.45 7.09
CA ILE A 86 1.09 -12.18 7.97
C ILE A 86 1.73 -12.64 9.28
N ASN A 87 3.05 -12.88 9.30
CA ASN A 87 3.77 -13.19 10.53
C ASN A 87 3.98 -11.97 11.43
N THR A 88 4.00 -10.77 10.85
CA THR A 88 4.05 -9.51 11.59
C THR A 88 2.69 -9.13 12.17
N ALA A 89 1.61 -9.42 11.44
CA ALA A 89 0.26 -8.98 11.75
C ALA A 89 -0.27 -9.56 13.07
N HIS A 90 -0.88 -8.69 13.87
CA HIS A 90 -1.57 -9.04 15.12
C HIS A 90 -2.80 -8.13 15.27
N ASP A 91 -3.95 -8.73 15.54
CA ASP A 91 -5.26 -8.05 15.53
C ASP A 91 -5.35 -6.83 16.48
N LYS A 92 -4.60 -6.81 17.55
CA LYS A 92 -4.59 -5.74 18.55
C LYS A 92 -3.31 -4.91 18.53
N GLU A 93 -2.14 -5.56 18.47
CA GLU A 93 -0.85 -4.89 18.63
C GLU A 93 -0.33 -4.32 17.29
N ARG A 94 -0.59 -5.01 16.20
CA ARG A 94 -0.15 -4.62 14.84
C ARG A 94 -1.27 -4.83 13.83
N PRO A 95 -2.39 -4.07 13.98
CA PRO A 95 -3.58 -4.24 13.13
C PRO A 95 -3.42 -3.66 11.73
N VAL A 96 -2.38 -2.88 11.50
CA VAL A 96 -2.02 -2.33 10.17
C VAL A 96 -0.53 -2.57 9.94
N VAL A 97 -0.21 -3.30 8.86
CA VAL A 97 1.16 -3.68 8.51
C VAL A 97 1.43 -3.36 7.05
N SER A 98 2.41 -2.51 6.80
CA SER A 98 2.90 -2.18 5.46
C SER A 98 4.03 -3.12 5.04
N GLY A 99 4.04 -3.53 3.78
CA GLY A 99 5.25 -3.95 3.11
C GLY A 99 6.13 -2.75 2.77
N LEU A 100 7.40 -3.00 2.49
CA LEU A 100 8.33 -1.98 2.05
C LEU A 100 8.23 -1.83 0.53
N VAL A 101 7.55 -0.78 0.10
CA VAL A 101 7.36 -0.37 -1.30
C VAL A 101 8.21 0.86 -1.58
N PHE A 102 8.62 1.05 -2.83
CA PHE A 102 9.39 2.21 -3.26
C PHE A 102 8.60 3.05 -4.28
N ALA A 103 8.52 4.35 -4.02
CA ALA A 103 7.99 5.32 -4.97
C ALA A 103 9.13 5.98 -5.77
N ALA A 104 8.83 6.45 -6.96
CA ALA A 104 9.75 7.26 -7.75
C ALA A 104 9.46 8.74 -7.50
N PHE A 105 10.40 9.44 -6.88
CA PHE A 105 10.32 10.89 -6.69
C PHE A 105 11.19 11.61 -7.72
N ASN A 106 10.75 12.83 -8.12
CA ASN A 106 11.47 13.69 -9.08
C ASN A 106 11.82 12.97 -10.41
N ALA A 107 10.95 12.07 -10.86
CA ALA A 107 11.16 11.35 -12.11
C ALA A 107 11.17 12.27 -13.35
N ASP A 108 10.52 13.43 -13.24
CA ASP A 108 10.49 14.49 -14.25
C ASP A 108 11.74 15.39 -14.23
N GLN A 109 12.51 15.40 -13.14
CA GLN A 109 13.71 16.23 -12.96
C GLN A 109 15.02 15.45 -13.14
N ASN A 110 14.96 14.11 -13.09
CA ASN A 110 16.13 13.25 -13.19
C ASN A 110 16.01 12.32 -14.39
N LEU A 111 17.15 12.02 -15.00
CA LEU A 111 17.24 11.08 -16.13
C LEU A 111 16.73 9.69 -15.75
N TYR A 112 16.97 9.29 -14.50
CA TYR A 112 16.47 8.05 -13.92
C TYR A 112 15.61 8.35 -12.67
N PRO A 113 14.51 7.62 -12.45
CA PRO A 113 13.72 7.78 -11.27
C PRO A 113 14.53 7.47 -10.01
N GLN A 114 14.41 8.30 -8.98
CA GLN A 114 15.02 8.04 -7.68
C GLN A 114 14.08 7.23 -6.80
N PRO A 115 14.43 5.98 -6.44
CA PRO A 115 13.58 5.17 -5.57
C PRO A 115 13.67 5.67 -4.13
N VAL A 116 12.51 6.00 -3.56
CA VAL A 116 12.37 6.44 -2.17
C VAL A 116 11.40 5.50 -1.47
N PRO A 117 11.69 5.01 -0.25
CA PRO A 117 10.78 4.15 0.48
C PRO A 117 9.47 4.90 0.79
N ALA A 118 8.34 4.26 0.50
CA ALA A 118 7.02 4.84 0.74
C ALA A 118 6.56 4.65 2.19
N ILE A 119 7.44 4.98 3.14
CA ILE A 119 7.21 5.04 4.58
C ILE A 119 7.61 6.41 5.09
N PHE A 120 6.83 6.97 6.02
CA PHE A 120 6.92 8.38 6.35
C PHE A 120 6.84 8.61 7.86
N GLN A 121 7.45 9.74 8.27
CA GLN A 121 7.31 10.35 9.59
C GLN A 121 6.55 11.66 9.48
N ASP A 122 5.85 12.04 10.56
CA ASP A 122 5.20 13.35 10.67
C ASP A 122 6.24 14.48 10.64
N ALA A 123 5.88 15.58 9.98
CA ALA A 123 6.65 16.81 9.96
C ALA A 123 5.71 18.02 10.08
N PRO A 124 6.19 19.20 10.49
CA PRO A 124 5.36 20.40 10.59
C PRO A 124 4.61 20.72 9.30
N GLU A 125 5.21 20.44 8.16
CA GLU A 125 4.68 20.67 6.82
C GLU A 125 4.04 19.43 6.19
N GLY A 126 3.63 18.44 7.00
CA GLY A 126 2.97 17.22 6.51
C GLY A 126 3.76 15.95 6.81
N PHE A 127 4.29 15.26 5.80
CA PHE A 127 5.00 14.00 5.95
C PHE A 127 6.34 14.02 5.21
N LEU A 128 7.38 13.47 5.84
CA LEU A 128 8.70 13.29 5.23
C LEU A 128 9.02 11.80 5.05
N PRO A 129 9.58 11.40 3.90
CA PRO A 129 10.02 10.02 3.68
C PRO A 129 11.10 9.61 4.68
N LEU A 130 10.99 8.38 5.19
CA LEU A 130 11.94 7.78 6.10
C LEU A 130 13.04 7.06 5.29
N ASN A 131 14.00 7.85 4.78
CA ASN A 131 15.05 7.38 3.87
C ASN A 131 16.09 6.45 4.53
N LYS A 132 16.20 6.48 5.85
CA LYS A 132 17.09 5.61 6.63
C LYS A 132 16.26 4.73 7.55
N TYR A 133 16.41 3.44 7.41
CA TYR A 133 15.69 2.44 8.20
C TYR A 133 16.54 1.16 8.35
N ASP A 134 16.27 0.38 9.40
CA ASP A 134 16.91 -0.91 9.60
C ASP A 134 16.31 -1.97 8.66
N ARG A 135 17.17 -2.73 7.99
CA ARG A 135 16.75 -3.84 7.13
C ARG A 135 16.32 -5.04 7.98
N ASN A 136 15.39 -5.83 7.45
CA ASN A 136 14.88 -7.05 8.11
C ASN A 136 14.35 -6.78 9.52
N SER A 137 13.71 -5.65 9.73
CA SER A 137 13.17 -5.22 11.00
C SER A 137 11.67 -4.90 10.91
N ILE A 138 11.03 -4.82 12.07
CA ILE A 138 9.64 -4.44 12.24
C ILE A 138 9.60 -3.26 13.19
N PHE A 139 9.06 -2.14 12.76
CA PHE A 139 8.92 -0.96 13.60
C PHE A 139 7.68 -0.15 13.25
N GLU A 140 7.24 0.67 14.18
CA GLU A 140 6.11 1.57 14.02
C GLU A 140 6.50 2.76 13.15
N ILE A 141 5.58 3.17 12.27
CA ILE A 141 5.71 4.32 11.37
C ILE A 141 4.49 5.22 11.47
N GLU A 142 4.61 6.44 11.00
CA GLU A 142 3.52 7.40 11.09
C GLU A 142 2.61 7.38 9.87
N ALA A 143 3.16 7.08 8.69
CA ALA A 143 2.37 6.87 7.48
C ALA A 143 3.10 5.99 6.48
N CYS A 144 2.35 5.44 5.54
CA CYS A 144 2.89 4.67 4.41
C CYS A 144 2.03 4.82 3.16
N GLY A 145 2.64 4.54 2.01
CA GLY A 145 1.89 4.28 0.79
C GLY A 145 1.06 2.99 0.90
N THR A 146 -0.03 2.91 0.17
CA THR A 146 -0.94 1.75 0.17
C THR A 146 -0.68 0.75 -0.94
N GLY A 147 0.48 0.82 -1.60
CA GLY A 147 0.88 -0.14 -2.63
C GLY A 147 0.93 -1.59 -2.13
N CYS A 148 1.20 -1.79 -0.83
CA CYS A 148 1.05 -3.09 -0.15
C CYS A 148 0.75 -2.87 1.33
N LEU A 149 -0.54 -2.98 1.71
CA LEU A 149 -1.00 -2.68 3.07
C LEU A 149 -1.96 -3.75 3.58
N LEU A 150 -1.57 -4.44 4.64
CA LEU A 150 -2.39 -5.43 5.34
C LEU A 150 -3.11 -4.76 6.50
N ILE A 151 -4.45 -4.81 6.51
CA ILE A 151 -5.30 -4.09 7.45
C ILE A 151 -6.26 -5.07 8.12
N HIS A 152 -6.32 -5.06 9.44
CA HIS A 152 -7.32 -5.83 10.17
C HIS A 152 -8.72 -5.19 10.00
N ARG A 153 -9.75 -6.02 9.85
CA ARG A 153 -11.14 -5.61 9.65
C ARG A 153 -11.62 -4.56 10.65
N SER A 154 -11.30 -4.74 11.93
CA SER A 154 -11.75 -3.84 13.00
C SER A 154 -11.32 -2.38 12.81
N VAL A 155 -10.15 -2.15 12.18
CA VAL A 155 -9.68 -0.79 11.86
C VAL A 155 -10.63 -0.13 10.87
N LEU A 156 -10.99 -0.84 9.79
CA LEU A 156 -11.86 -0.33 8.75
C LEU A 156 -13.31 -0.17 9.22
N GLU A 157 -13.79 -1.07 10.07
CA GLU A 157 -15.09 -0.96 10.73
C GLU A 157 -15.13 0.26 11.65
N LYS A 158 -14.08 0.46 12.47
CA LYS A 158 -13.98 1.63 13.35
C LYS A 158 -13.94 2.95 12.57
N MET A 159 -13.22 2.99 11.45
CA MET A 159 -13.24 4.15 10.57
C MET A 159 -14.63 4.42 9.98
N ARG A 160 -15.39 3.37 9.63
CA ARG A 160 -16.76 3.48 9.13
C ARG A 160 -17.70 4.08 10.18
N GLU A 161 -17.57 3.68 11.46
CA GLU A 161 -18.36 4.24 12.57
C GLU A 161 -18.10 5.73 12.79
N MET A 162 -16.90 6.19 12.46
CA MET A 162 -16.47 7.59 12.61
C MET A 162 -16.65 8.39 11.31
N ALA A 163 -17.32 7.83 10.30
CA ALA A 163 -17.56 8.53 9.05
C ALA A 163 -18.32 9.85 9.29
N ASP A 164 -17.84 10.91 8.66
CA ASP A 164 -18.47 12.22 8.76
C ASP A 164 -19.74 12.25 7.87
N PRO A 165 -20.94 12.35 8.46
CA PRO A 165 -22.18 12.41 7.70
C PRO A 165 -22.28 13.66 6.81
N HIS A 166 -21.50 14.72 7.08
CA HIS A 166 -21.45 15.92 6.26
C HIS A 166 -20.76 15.72 4.91
N GLN A 167 -19.99 14.64 4.75
CA GLN A 167 -19.39 14.27 3.47
C GLN A 167 -20.35 13.46 2.57
N GLY A 168 -21.57 13.22 3.01
CA GLY A 168 -22.62 12.55 2.23
C GLY A 168 -22.38 11.06 1.98
N THR A 169 -21.39 10.46 2.64
CA THR A 169 -21.07 9.04 2.56
C THR A 169 -20.77 8.47 3.94
N ASP A 170 -21.31 7.31 4.23
CA ASP A 170 -21.02 6.49 5.43
C ASP A 170 -19.78 5.61 5.27
N TRP A 171 -18.98 5.80 4.19
CA TRP A 171 -17.92 4.89 3.77
C TRP A 171 -16.75 5.60 3.05
N CYS A 172 -16.17 6.62 3.64
CA CYS A 172 -14.99 7.28 3.10
C CYS A 172 -13.75 6.96 3.95
N TRP A 173 -12.96 5.96 3.53
CA TRP A 173 -11.69 5.60 4.15
C TRP A 173 -10.52 6.36 3.55
N PHE A 174 -10.54 6.55 2.22
CA PHE A 174 -9.50 7.18 1.43
C PHE A 174 -10.02 8.45 0.77
N TRP A 175 -9.35 9.56 0.96
CA TRP A 175 -9.53 10.79 0.19
C TRP A 175 -8.22 11.57 0.20
N ASP A 176 -7.99 12.36 -0.81
CA ASP A 176 -6.92 13.33 -0.92
C ASP A 176 -7.46 14.74 -0.64
N GLY A 177 -6.64 15.60 -0.03
CA GLY A 177 -7.10 16.93 0.33
C GLY A 177 -6.09 17.76 1.11
N PRO A 178 -6.48 19.01 1.43
CA PRO A 178 -5.59 19.93 2.13
C PRO A 178 -5.43 19.55 3.61
N LEU A 179 -4.19 19.63 4.07
CA LEU A 179 -3.81 19.55 5.48
C LEU A 179 -2.76 20.64 5.74
N ASN A 180 -3.06 21.57 6.66
CA ASN A 180 -2.18 22.70 6.99
C ASN A 180 -1.73 23.52 5.76
N GLY A 181 -2.61 23.68 4.76
CA GLY A 181 -2.32 24.41 3.54
C GLY A 181 -1.56 23.63 2.45
N ILE A 182 -1.24 22.36 2.69
CA ILE A 182 -0.56 21.48 1.74
C ILE A 182 -1.54 20.38 1.29
N TRP A 183 -1.50 20.03 0.00
CA TRP A 183 -2.30 18.91 -0.51
C TRP A 183 -1.62 17.59 -0.17
N ILE A 184 -2.34 16.73 0.55
CA ILE A 184 -1.85 15.42 1.00
C ILE A 184 -2.61 14.32 0.26
N SER A 185 -1.88 13.28 -0.14
CA SER A 185 -2.44 12.11 -0.82
C SER A 185 -3.33 11.26 0.10
N GLU A 186 -4.18 10.45 -0.54
CA GLU A 186 -5.18 9.63 0.12
C GLU A 186 -4.59 8.58 1.08
N ASP A 187 -3.41 8.05 0.77
CA ASP A 187 -2.70 7.05 1.58
C ASP A 187 -2.13 7.65 2.88
N LEU A 188 -1.56 8.85 2.80
CA LEU A 188 -1.04 9.55 3.98
C LEU A 188 -2.18 10.04 4.88
N LEU A 189 -3.28 10.56 4.30
CA LEU A 189 -4.47 10.93 5.07
C LEU A 189 -5.16 9.70 5.69
N PHE A 190 -5.18 8.55 5.00
CA PHE A 190 -5.64 7.28 5.57
C PHE A 190 -4.81 6.91 6.80
N SER A 191 -3.47 6.91 6.67
CA SER A 191 -2.54 6.60 7.75
C SER A 191 -2.76 7.51 8.96
N ARG A 192 -2.90 8.81 8.74
CA ARG A 192 -3.19 9.78 9.80
C ARG A 192 -4.48 9.45 10.55
N ARG A 193 -5.58 9.12 9.82
CA ARG A 193 -6.86 8.75 10.44
C ARG A 193 -6.78 7.46 11.24
N VAL A 194 -6.08 6.45 10.73
CA VAL A 194 -5.81 5.21 11.47
C VAL A 194 -5.18 5.51 12.82
N ARG A 195 -4.14 6.36 12.84
CA ARG A 195 -3.45 6.76 14.07
C ARG A 195 -4.33 7.62 14.99
N GLN A 196 -5.14 8.51 14.46
CA GLN A 196 -6.10 9.31 15.25
C GLN A 196 -7.14 8.45 15.96
N LEU A 197 -7.46 7.26 15.43
CA LEU A 197 -8.33 6.27 16.05
C LEU A 197 -7.58 5.38 17.07
N GLY A 198 -6.29 5.61 17.30
CA GLY A 198 -5.47 4.89 18.25
C GLY A 198 -4.88 3.58 17.74
N PHE A 199 -4.92 3.34 16.43
CA PHE A 199 -4.30 2.14 15.84
C PHE A 199 -2.87 2.45 15.37
N PRO A 200 -1.87 1.66 15.80
CA PRO A 200 -0.51 1.80 15.29
C PRO A 200 -0.39 1.23 13.86
N ILE A 201 0.55 1.78 13.11
CA ILE A 201 0.93 1.30 11.78
C ILE A 201 2.37 0.80 11.84
N TYR A 202 2.60 -0.41 11.39
CA TYR A 202 3.93 -1.01 11.35
C TYR A 202 4.39 -1.23 9.91
N VAL A 203 5.70 -1.15 9.69
CA VAL A 203 6.34 -1.65 8.48
C VAL A 203 7.16 -2.89 8.82
N ASN A 204 7.16 -3.88 7.92
CA ASN A 204 8.14 -4.96 7.92
C ASN A 204 9.09 -4.80 6.74
N THR A 205 10.33 -4.38 7.02
CA THR A 205 11.35 -4.13 5.99
C THR A 205 11.95 -5.39 5.38
N ALA A 206 11.57 -6.58 5.86
CA ALA A 206 11.85 -7.85 5.18
C ALA A 206 10.79 -8.20 4.12
N ALA A 207 9.60 -7.57 4.17
CA ALA A 207 8.55 -7.70 3.17
C ALA A 207 8.74 -6.66 2.05
N VAL A 208 9.79 -6.81 1.25
CA VAL A 208 10.13 -5.89 0.16
C VAL A 208 9.34 -6.24 -1.09
N LEU A 209 8.71 -5.24 -1.70
CA LEU A 209 7.99 -5.38 -2.97
C LEU A 209 8.64 -4.49 -4.04
N PRO A 210 9.14 -5.08 -5.13
CA PRO A 210 9.53 -4.32 -6.31
C PRO A 210 8.31 -3.61 -6.92
N HIS A 211 8.46 -2.32 -7.21
CA HIS A 211 7.44 -1.48 -7.82
C HIS A 211 7.82 -1.18 -9.27
N GLN A 212 6.97 -1.53 -10.22
CA GLN A 212 7.23 -1.28 -11.63
C GLN A 212 7.05 0.20 -11.95
N LYS A 213 8.05 0.78 -12.60
CA LYS A 213 7.96 2.11 -13.22
C LYS A 213 8.36 2.01 -14.69
N THR A 214 7.61 2.70 -15.52
CA THR A 214 7.89 2.77 -16.97
C THR A 214 8.46 4.16 -17.27
N TYR A 215 9.53 4.21 -18.06
CA TYR A 215 10.11 5.45 -18.56
C TYR A 215 10.55 5.30 -20.01
N TRP A 216 10.67 6.41 -20.71
CA TRP A 216 11.12 6.43 -22.09
C TRP A 216 12.65 6.40 -22.13
N LEU A 217 13.23 5.46 -22.89
CA LEU A 217 14.65 5.48 -23.22
C LEU A 217 14.85 6.37 -24.45
N ASP A 218 15.78 7.32 -24.35
CA ASP A 218 16.19 8.22 -25.43
C ASP A 218 17.71 8.38 -25.49
N GLU A 219 18.20 9.26 -26.39
CA GLU A 219 19.61 9.52 -26.59
C GLU A 219 20.31 10.02 -25.33
N LYS A 220 19.60 10.75 -24.44
CA LYS A 220 20.20 11.23 -23.17
C LYS A 220 20.62 10.07 -22.27
N HIS A 221 19.83 9.00 -22.20
CA HIS A 221 20.14 7.80 -21.43
C HIS A 221 21.39 7.10 -21.99
N HIS A 222 21.54 7.06 -23.33
CA HIS A 222 22.72 6.49 -23.96
C HIS A 222 23.99 7.31 -23.69
N ILE A 223 23.90 8.63 -23.77
CA ILE A 223 25.02 9.52 -23.46
C ILE A 223 25.45 9.40 -21.99
N ASP A 224 24.49 9.42 -21.07
CA ASP A 224 24.75 9.25 -19.65
C ASP A 224 25.44 7.92 -19.33
N TRP A 225 24.96 6.85 -19.94
CA TRP A 225 25.62 5.53 -19.82
C TRP A 225 27.05 5.53 -20.32
N GLN A 226 27.33 6.13 -21.48
CA GLN A 226 28.68 6.25 -22.03
C GLN A 226 29.65 7.03 -21.09
N LEU A 227 29.15 8.08 -20.47
CA LEU A 227 29.94 8.90 -19.54
C LEU A 227 30.30 8.12 -18.27
N ASN A 228 29.36 7.31 -17.77
CA ASN A 228 29.55 6.51 -16.56
C ASN A 228 30.44 5.27 -16.78
N GLU A 229 30.51 4.70 -17.98
CA GLU A 229 31.45 3.60 -18.30
C GLU A 229 32.90 4.06 -18.43
N ASN A 230 33.14 5.35 -18.69
CA ASN A 230 34.48 5.91 -18.88
C ASN A 230 35.03 6.60 -17.61
N SER A 231 34.33 6.51 -16.48
CA SER A 231 34.70 7.06 -15.17
C SER A 231 35.06 5.94 -14.19
#